data_0b37e0d20b27b43a0e03195c35237c8d
#
_entry.id   0b37e0d20b27b43a0e03195c35237c8d
#
_cell.length_a   1.000
_cell.length_b   1.000
_cell.length_c   1.000
_cell.angle_alpha   90.00
_cell.angle_beta   90.00
_cell.angle_gamma   90.00
#
_symmetry.space_group_name_H-M   'P 1'
#
loop_
_entity.id
_entity.type
_entity.pdbx_description
1 polymer ?
#
loop_
_entity_poly.entity_id
_entity_poly.type
_entity_poly.pdbx_seq_one_letter_code
_entity_poly.pdbx_strand_id
1 'polypeptide(L)'
;MPHDIDIALVAPRYLAGPGDPAWVTVPLHRACRWSTARDPLVPRVILTSPDQLAQLRIIPDPDPAEPWWTLRHAHHGDQRAWSVTFDAPTPVEIIAAVTDTLTDPATPRVAPDDPYETLRAAGWHAPRHHDGRTSPEGMTSPDGLARVDRLLHEHRAAGWVVETSVHHLPTLWRAYLDGDTPPHLVAALFGALADETPLVREPHRVPHLAATHGAESIAFALEHRTTALAQRSTPTPPASSTPGPHVPRQRRAR
;
A
#
# COMPACT_ATOMS: atom_id res chain seq x y z
N MET A 1 -25.79 -5.48 -27.21
CA MET A 1 -26.06 -6.14 -25.92
C MET A 1 -24.92 -5.77 -25.02
N PRO A 2 -25.13 -5.05 -23.91
CA PRO A 2 -24.08 -4.93 -22.93
C PRO A 2 -23.79 -6.35 -22.43
N HIS A 3 -22.54 -6.79 -22.54
CA HIS A 3 -22.11 -8.02 -21.87
C HIS A 3 -22.20 -7.74 -20.37
N ASP A 4 -23.04 -8.48 -19.68
CA ASP A 4 -22.97 -8.58 -18.22
C ASP A 4 -21.55 -9.04 -17.89
N ILE A 5 -20.75 -8.13 -17.36
CA ILE A 5 -19.41 -8.48 -16.90
C ILE A 5 -19.63 -9.15 -15.55
N ASP A 6 -19.49 -10.46 -15.53
CA ASP A 6 -19.47 -11.20 -14.27
C ASP A 6 -18.36 -10.63 -13.38
N ILE A 7 -18.71 -10.17 -12.20
CA ILE A 7 -17.76 -9.68 -11.21
C ILE A 7 -17.87 -10.50 -9.94
N ALA A 8 -16.73 -10.67 -9.26
CA ALA A 8 -16.65 -11.36 -7.99
C ALA A 8 -16.16 -10.40 -6.90
N LEU A 9 -16.80 -10.46 -5.74
CA LEU A 9 -16.30 -9.83 -4.52
C LEU A 9 -15.43 -10.83 -3.78
N VAL A 10 -14.21 -10.45 -3.47
CA VAL A 10 -13.24 -11.33 -2.80
C VAL A 10 -12.83 -10.75 -1.46
N ALA A 11 -13.00 -11.54 -0.41
CA ALA A 11 -12.50 -11.28 0.93
C ALA A 11 -11.93 -12.59 1.52
N PRO A 12 -10.89 -12.52 2.32
CA PRO A 12 -10.10 -11.34 2.67
C PRO A 12 -9.27 -10.81 1.50
N ARG A 13 -8.82 -9.55 1.58
CA ARG A 13 -8.13 -8.84 0.48
C ARG A 13 -6.88 -9.56 -0.01
N TYR A 14 -6.11 -10.17 0.88
CA TYR A 14 -4.87 -10.85 0.52
C TYR A 14 -5.07 -12.10 -0.38
N LEU A 15 -6.31 -12.54 -0.58
CA LEU A 15 -6.66 -13.63 -1.50
C LEU A 15 -7.18 -13.13 -2.86
N ALA A 16 -7.32 -11.82 -3.06
CA ALA A 16 -8.02 -11.28 -4.21
C ALA A 16 -7.25 -11.38 -5.54
N GLY A 17 -5.97 -11.75 -5.51
CA GLY A 17 -5.12 -11.76 -6.70
C GLY A 17 -4.71 -10.36 -7.17
N PRO A 18 -3.97 -10.24 -8.28
CA PRO A 18 -3.15 -9.06 -8.60
C PRO A 18 -3.95 -7.79 -8.90
N GLY A 19 -5.14 -7.87 -9.46
CA GLY A 19 -5.88 -6.68 -9.92
C GLY A 19 -5.22 -6.00 -11.12
N ASP A 20 -5.58 -4.73 -11.37
CA ASP A 20 -5.03 -3.92 -12.47
C ASP A 20 -3.93 -2.99 -11.94
N PRO A 21 -2.70 -3.05 -12.48
CA PRO A 21 -1.61 -2.13 -12.12
C PRO A 21 -1.97 -0.64 -12.26
N ALA A 22 -2.95 -0.29 -13.09
CA ALA A 22 -3.45 1.07 -13.22
C ALA A 22 -3.98 1.64 -11.89
N TRP A 23 -4.45 0.79 -10.99
CA TRP A 23 -4.89 1.17 -9.64
C TRP A 23 -3.82 1.90 -8.83
N VAL A 24 -2.56 1.56 -9.03
CA VAL A 24 -1.40 2.21 -8.38
C VAL A 24 -0.80 3.29 -9.29
N THR A 25 -0.55 2.95 -10.56
CA THR A 25 0.25 3.80 -11.44
C THR A 25 -0.47 5.07 -11.90
N VAL A 26 -1.78 4.99 -12.16
CA VAL A 26 -2.56 6.14 -12.64
C VAL A 26 -2.70 7.22 -11.56
N PRO A 27 -3.06 6.92 -10.30
CA PRO A 27 -3.09 7.91 -9.24
C PRO A 27 -1.71 8.54 -8.97
N LEU A 28 -0.64 7.75 -8.89
CA LEU A 28 0.71 8.28 -8.72
C LEU A 28 1.09 9.27 -9.81
N HIS A 29 0.79 8.94 -11.07
CA HIS A 29 1.10 9.82 -12.20
C HIS A 29 0.21 11.07 -12.23
N ARG A 30 -1.12 10.90 -12.16
CA ARG A 30 -2.08 11.99 -12.38
C ARG A 30 -2.28 12.88 -11.15
N ALA A 31 -2.37 12.29 -9.96
CA ALA A 31 -2.64 13.01 -8.73
C ALA A 31 -1.35 13.44 -8.01
N CYS A 32 -0.38 12.55 -7.92
CA CYS A 32 0.87 12.79 -7.17
C CYS A 32 2.01 13.32 -8.06
N ARG A 33 1.77 13.54 -9.36
CA ARG A 33 2.74 14.10 -10.33
C ARG A 33 4.02 13.28 -10.51
N TRP A 34 3.96 11.99 -10.29
CA TRP A 34 5.11 11.14 -10.56
C TRP A 34 5.38 11.10 -12.07
N SER A 35 6.63 11.27 -12.46
CA SER A 35 7.07 11.14 -13.84
C SER A 35 7.14 9.66 -14.23
N THR A 36 6.87 9.36 -15.50
CA THR A 36 6.96 7.99 -16.03
C THR A 36 8.12 7.90 -17.00
N ALA A 37 8.93 6.86 -16.87
CA ALA A 37 9.92 6.47 -17.86
C ALA A 37 9.61 5.05 -18.37
N ARG A 38 9.84 4.84 -19.65
CA ARG A 38 9.77 3.52 -20.31
C ARG A 38 11.13 3.21 -20.87
N ASP A 39 11.61 2.01 -20.61
CA ASP A 39 12.80 1.51 -21.26
C ASP A 39 12.36 0.79 -22.56
N PRO A 40 12.79 1.24 -23.74
CA PRO A 40 12.39 0.62 -25.00
C PRO A 40 13.00 -0.79 -25.18
N LEU A 41 14.04 -1.11 -24.44
CA LEU A 41 14.77 -2.38 -24.54
C LEU A 41 14.31 -3.44 -23.54
N VAL A 42 13.72 -2.97 -22.43
CA VAL A 42 13.26 -3.86 -21.36
C VAL A 42 11.81 -3.48 -21.03
N PRO A 43 10.86 -4.43 -21.05
CA PRO A 43 9.45 -4.18 -20.77
C PRO A 43 9.27 -3.86 -19.26
N ARG A 44 9.66 -2.68 -18.85
CA ARG A 44 9.50 -2.18 -17.47
C ARG A 44 8.87 -0.79 -17.44
N VAL A 45 8.08 -0.55 -16.41
CA VAL A 45 7.51 0.77 -16.11
C VAL A 45 8.22 1.31 -14.89
N ILE A 46 8.71 2.55 -14.97
CA ILE A 46 9.34 3.25 -13.87
C ILE A 46 8.57 4.53 -13.63
N LEU A 47 8.09 4.70 -12.38
CA LEU A 47 7.53 5.96 -11.90
C LEU A 47 8.51 6.56 -10.89
N THR A 48 8.77 7.86 -10.99
CA THR A 48 9.67 8.57 -10.08
C THR A 48 8.94 9.77 -9.47
N SER A 49 9.05 9.92 -8.16
CA SER A 49 8.44 11.03 -7.41
C SER A 49 8.97 12.39 -7.87
N PRO A 50 8.23 13.49 -7.65
CA PRO A 50 8.66 14.83 -8.05
C PRO A 50 9.99 15.29 -7.45
N ASP A 51 10.30 14.86 -6.21
CA ASP A 51 11.56 15.11 -5.52
C ASP A 51 12.69 14.13 -5.93
N GLN A 52 12.39 13.15 -6.78
CA GLN A 52 13.30 12.10 -7.26
C GLN A 52 13.85 11.17 -6.16
N LEU A 53 13.27 11.19 -4.97
CA LEU A 53 13.71 10.34 -3.87
C LEU A 53 13.07 8.96 -3.91
N ALA A 54 11.79 8.88 -4.33
CA ALA A 54 11.09 7.62 -4.43
C ALA A 54 10.94 7.15 -5.88
N GLN A 55 11.06 5.85 -6.09
CA GLN A 55 10.90 5.21 -7.39
C GLN A 55 10.11 3.92 -7.25
N LEU A 56 9.04 3.78 -8.05
CA LEU A 56 8.30 2.54 -8.22
C LEU A 56 8.67 1.91 -9.56
N ARG A 57 9.17 0.69 -9.54
CA ARG A 57 9.51 -0.11 -10.72
C ARG A 57 8.55 -1.28 -10.83
N ILE A 58 8.05 -1.52 -12.02
CA ILE A 58 7.23 -2.68 -12.36
C ILE A 58 7.93 -3.41 -13.51
N ILE A 59 8.20 -4.69 -13.33
CA ILE A 59 8.76 -5.57 -14.35
C ILE A 59 7.67 -6.60 -14.67
N PRO A 60 6.93 -6.44 -15.78
CA PRO A 60 6.02 -7.48 -16.23
C PRO A 60 6.84 -8.65 -16.77
N ASP A 61 6.69 -9.82 -16.26
CA ASP A 61 7.48 -11.00 -16.63
C ASP A 61 8.95 -10.95 -16.13
N PRO A 62 9.13 -10.84 -14.80
CA PRO A 62 10.48 -10.88 -14.22
C PRO A 62 11.03 -12.30 -14.23
N ASP A 63 12.36 -12.40 -14.14
CA ASP A 63 12.98 -13.68 -13.78
C ASP A 63 12.39 -14.23 -12.46
N PRO A 64 12.31 -15.55 -12.26
CA PRO A 64 11.69 -16.12 -11.05
C PRO A 64 12.26 -15.63 -9.72
N ALA A 65 13.48 -15.08 -9.73
CA ALA A 65 14.13 -14.52 -8.56
C ALA A 65 13.90 -13.00 -8.38
N GLU A 66 13.26 -12.33 -9.37
CA GLU A 66 13.01 -10.89 -9.30
C GLU A 66 11.57 -10.60 -8.90
N PRO A 67 11.35 -9.61 -8.01
CA PRO A 67 10.01 -9.18 -7.69
C PRO A 67 9.40 -8.39 -8.85
N TRP A 68 8.09 -8.54 -9.06
CA TRP A 68 7.38 -7.74 -10.07
C TRP A 68 7.35 -6.24 -9.70
N TRP A 69 7.09 -5.94 -8.43
CA TRP A 69 7.01 -4.58 -7.94
C TRP A 69 8.19 -4.28 -7.02
N THR A 70 8.84 -3.15 -7.25
CA THR A 70 9.88 -2.64 -6.34
C THR A 70 9.65 -1.17 -6.10
N LEU A 71 9.34 -0.80 -4.85
CA LEU A 71 9.32 0.56 -4.37
C LEU A 71 10.64 0.83 -3.64
N ARG A 72 11.37 1.85 -4.05
CA ARG A 72 12.64 2.25 -3.43
C ARG A 72 12.60 3.70 -3.04
N HIS A 73 13.28 4.03 -1.97
CA HIS A 73 13.53 5.41 -1.56
C HIS A 73 15.03 5.59 -1.36
N ALA A 74 15.58 6.66 -1.95
CA ALA A 74 16.97 6.99 -1.81
C ALA A 74 17.27 7.54 -0.40
N HIS A 75 18.53 7.45 0.01
CA HIS A 75 19.00 8.08 1.23
C HIS A 75 18.79 9.61 1.15
N HIS A 76 18.20 10.20 2.18
CA HIS A 76 18.01 11.65 2.25
C HIS A 76 18.09 12.15 3.70
N GLY A 77 19.02 13.07 3.98
CA GLY A 77 19.26 13.53 5.35
C GLY A 77 19.59 12.38 6.29
N ASP A 78 18.88 12.27 7.39
CA ASP A 78 19.04 11.20 8.38
C ASP A 78 18.26 9.92 8.01
N GLN A 79 17.40 9.98 6.98
CA GLN A 79 16.63 8.83 6.53
C GLN A 79 17.49 7.94 5.64
N ARG A 80 17.70 6.70 6.07
CA ARG A 80 18.38 5.69 5.27
C ARG A 80 17.59 5.32 4.03
N ALA A 81 18.28 4.84 3.00
CA ALA A 81 17.64 4.24 1.86
C ALA A 81 16.88 2.97 2.30
N TRP A 82 15.73 2.72 1.70
CA TRP A 82 14.92 1.54 1.97
C TRP A 82 14.23 1.04 0.71
N SER A 83 13.77 -0.19 0.76
CA SER A 83 13.03 -0.80 -0.32
C SER A 83 11.90 -1.71 0.18
N VAL A 84 10.85 -1.77 -0.64
CA VAL A 84 9.74 -2.70 -0.48
C VAL A 84 9.54 -3.41 -1.82
N THR A 85 9.36 -4.72 -1.77
CA THR A 85 9.12 -5.53 -2.97
C THR A 85 7.83 -6.34 -2.82
N PHE A 86 7.17 -6.60 -3.96
CA PHE A 86 5.98 -7.43 -3.99
C PHE A 86 6.03 -8.35 -5.22
N ASP A 87 5.55 -9.57 -5.04
CA ASP A 87 5.38 -10.52 -6.12
C ASP A 87 4.21 -10.13 -7.05
N ALA A 88 4.20 -10.70 -8.25
CA ALA A 88 3.18 -10.44 -9.27
C ALA A 88 1.72 -10.64 -8.79
N PRO A 89 1.39 -11.71 -8.05
CA PRO A 89 0.02 -11.96 -7.62
C PRO A 89 -0.45 -11.12 -6.42
N THR A 90 0.40 -10.21 -5.89
CA THR A 90 0.01 -9.34 -4.79
C THR A 90 -1.14 -8.41 -5.20
N PRO A 91 -2.24 -8.34 -4.43
CA PRO A 91 -3.33 -7.42 -4.71
C PRO A 91 -2.85 -5.97 -4.77
N VAL A 92 -3.15 -5.28 -5.86
CA VAL A 92 -2.69 -3.90 -6.10
C VAL A 92 -3.20 -2.92 -5.04
N GLU A 93 -4.29 -3.22 -4.36
CA GLU A 93 -4.82 -2.40 -3.27
C GLU A 93 -3.92 -2.43 -2.03
N ILE A 94 -3.22 -3.54 -1.79
CA ILE A 94 -2.22 -3.66 -0.74
C ILE A 94 -1.00 -2.80 -1.09
N ILE A 95 -0.54 -2.86 -2.34
CA ILE A 95 0.55 -2.01 -2.84
C ILE A 95 0.14 -0.54 -2.78
N ALA A 96 -1.10 -0.25 -3.18
CA ALA A 96 -1.68 1.07 -3.15
C ALA A 96 -1.69 1.68 -1.74
N ALA A 97 -2.04 0.91 -0.70
CA ALA A 97 -2.02 1.41 0.67
C ALA A 97 -0.65 1.94 1.08
N VAL A 98 0.42 1.27 0.66
CA VAL A 98 1.80 1.72 0.92
C VAL A 98 2.15 2.98 0.12
N THR A 99 1.82 3.01 -1.18
CA THR A 99 2.14 4.16 -2.03
C THR A 99 1.30 5.39 -1.71
N ASP A 100 0.03 5.23 -1.31
CA ASP A 100 -0.83 6.32 -0.89
C ASP A 100 -0.32 6.95 0.41
N THR A 101 0.06 6.11 1.38
CA THR A 101 0.65 6.58 2.63
C THR A 101 1.97 7.30 2.41
N LEU A 102 2.81 6.82 1.48
CA LEU A 102 4.05 7.49 1.11
C LEU A 102 3.81 8.88 0.51
N THR A 103 2.74 9.04 -0.28
CA THR A 103 2.44 10.28 -1.01
C THR A 103 1.52 11.24 -0.26
N ASP A 104 0.90 10.81 0.84
CA ASP A 104 0.02 11.65 1.65
C ASP A 104 0.82 12.52 2.61
N PRO A 105 0.87 13.85 2.41
CA PRO A 105 1.59 14.77 3.28
C PRO A 105 0.96 14.88 4.68
N ALA A 106 -0.30 14.49 4.84
CA ALA A 106 -1.02 14.54 6.11
C ALA A 106 -0.78 13.29 6.97
N THR A 107 -0.19 12.24 6.43
CA THR A 107 0.10 11.02 7.19
C THR A 107 1.14 11.28 8.28
N PRO A 108 0.81 11.05 9.56
CA PRO A 108 1.78 11.16 10.64
C PRO A 108 2.93 10.17 10.43
N ARG A 109 4.16 10.69 10.46
CA ARG A 109 5.37 9.85 10.33
C ARG A 109 5.80 9.24 11.67
N VAL A 110 4.90 9.20 12.63
CA VAL A 110 5.14 8.63 13.96
C VAL A 110 4.98 7.11 13.87
N ALA A 111 5.92 6.40 14.44
CA ALA A 111 5.82 4.96 14.56
C ALA A 111 4.67 4.61 15.53
N PRO A 112 3.80 3.64 15.22
CA PRO A 112 2.92 3.07 16.22
C PRO A 112 3.75 2.38 17.32
N ASP A 113 3.30 2.46 18.58
CA ASP A 113 3.95 1.80 19.70
C ASP A 113 4.02 0.28 19.48
N ASP A 114 3.02 -0.26 18.85
CA ASP A 114 2.92 -1.65 18.49
C ASP A 114 2.55 -1.82 17.00
N PRO A 115 3.46 -2.30 16.16
CA PRO A 115 3.23 -2.46 14.74
C PRO A 115 2.11 -3.46 14.42
N TYR A 116 1.79 -4.37 15.32
CA TYR A 116 0.78 -5.41 15.13
C TYR A 116 -0.62 -5.06 15.66
N GLU A 117 -0.81 -3.89 16.25
CA GLU A 117 -2.09 -3.51 16.87
C GLU A 117 -3.26 -3.68 15.92
N THR A 118 -3.14 -3.17 14.69
CA THR A 118 -4.19 -3.26 13.67
C THR A 118 -4.49 -4.71 13.28
N LEU A 119 -3.47 -5.54 13.14
CA LEU A 119 -3.64 -6.96 12.83
C LEU A 119 -4.34 -7.70 13.98
N ARG A 120 -3.94 -7.43 15.24
CA ARG A 120 -4.61 -8.04 16.40
C ARG A 120 -6.08 -7.63 16.52
N ALA A 121 -6.39 -6.36 16.27
CA ALA A 121 -7.77 -5.87 16.25
C ALA A 121 -8.62 -6.61 15.20
N ALA A 122 -8.02 -7.03 14.07
CA ALA A 122 -8.64 -7.85 13.04
C ALA A 122 -8.57 -9.37 13.32
N GLY A 123 -8.25 -9.78 14.54
CA GLY A 123 -8.26 -11.18 14.94
C GLY A 123 -7.01 -11.99 14.56
N TRP A 124 -5.97 -11.33 14.02
CA TRP A 124 -4.70 -12.01 13.78
C TRP A 124 -4.06 -12.41 15.10
N HIS A 125 -3.34 -13.52 15.10
CA HIS A 125 -2.74 -14.09 16.31
C HIS A 125 -1.27 -14.46 16.09
N ALA A 126 -0.50 -14.49 17.19
CA ALA A 126 0.89 -14.92 17.12
C ALA A 126 0.98 -16.40 16.68
N PRO A 127 1.88 -16.74 15.74
CA PRO A 127 2.04 -18.11 15.27
C PRO A 127 2.45 -19.01 16.42
N ARG A 128 1.84 -20.22 16.48
CA ARG A 128 2.18 -21.25 17.44
C ARG A 128 3.16 -22.23 16.82
N HIS A 129 4.27 -22.48 17.50
CA HIS A 129 5.19 -23.56 17.14
C HIS A 129 4.64 -24.92 17.59
N HIS A 130 5.17 -26.00 17.01
CA HIS A 130 4.81 -27.37 17.39
C HIS A 130 5.07 -27.69 18.87
N ASP A 131 5.97 -26.96 19.54
CA ASP A 131 6.26 -27.06 20.98
C ASP A 131 5.29 -26.26 21.86
N GLY A 132 4.25 -25.65 21.28
CA GLY A 132 3.25 -24.84 21.98
C GLY A 132 3.70 -23.42 22.31
N ARG A 133 4.93 -23.02 21.95
CA ARG A 133 5.40 -21.66 22.11
C ARG A 133 4.83 -20.76 21.03
N THR A 134 4.53 -19.51 21.37
CA THR A 134 4.15 -18.48 20.41
C THR A 134 5.39 -17.69 19.99
N SER A 135 5.52 -17.41 18.69
CA SER A 135 6.54 -16.48 18.22
C SER A 135 6.09 -15.04 18.46
N PRO A 136 6.85 -14.24 19.23
CA PRO A 136 6.49 -12.84 19.44
C PRO A 136 6.72 -11.96 18.20
N GLU A 137 7.34 -12.51 17.17
CA GLU A 137 7.85 -11.76 16.03
C GLU A 137 7.06 -11.99 14.74
N GLY A 138 5.85 -12.51 14.85
CA GLY A 138 4.99 -12.77 13.71
C GLY A 138 3.52 -12.73 14.04
N MET A 139 2.69 -12.66 13.00
CA MET A 139 1.24 -12.73 13.08
C MET A 139 0.71 -13.63 11.97
N THR A 140 -0.33 -14.39 12.28
CA THR A 140 -1.05 -15.25 11.33
C THR A 140 -2.50 -14.79 11.26
N SER A 141 -3.05 -14.73 10.07
CA SER A 141 -4.45 -14.37 9.84
C SER A 141 -5.41 -15.37 10.50
N PRO A 142 -6.67 -14.97 10.78
CA PRO A 142 -7.66 -15.85 11.40
C PRO A 142 -7.92 -17.15 10.63
N ASP A 143 -7.83 -17.10 9.29
CA ASP A 143 -7.99 -18.25 8.39
C ASP A 143 -6.70 -19.06 8.20
N GLY A 144 -5.56 -18.57 8.72
CA GLY A 144 -4.26 -19.23 8.61
C GLY A 144 -3.60 -19.12 7.23
N LEU A 145 -4.16 -18.32 6.30
CA LEU A 145 -3.70 -18.24 4.91
C LEU A 145 -2.71 -17.12 4.65
N ALA A 146 -2.62 -16.13 5.54
CA ALA A 146 -1.63 -15.08 5.48
C ALA A 146 -0.79 -15.03 6.76
N ARG A 147 0.48 -14.72 6.60
CA ARG A 147 1.45 -14.61 7.68
C ARG A 147 2.33 -13.39 7.50
N VAL A 148 2.63 -12.72 8.60
CA VAL A 148 3.61 -11.64 8.69
C VAL A 148 4.69 -12.07 9.65
N ASP A 149 5.94 -12.02 9.23
CA ASP A 149 7.11 -12.32 10.06
C ASP A 149 8.04 -11.11 10.10
N ARG A 150 8.54 -10.78 11.27
CA ARG A 150 9.61 -9.83 11.46
C ARG A 150 10.94 -10.56 11.34
N LEU A 151 11.76 -10.13 10.41
CA LEU A 151 13.11 -10.65 10.26
C LEU A 151 14.05 -9.93 11.22
N LEU A 152 14.86 -10.68 11.92
CA LEU A 152 15.91 -10.16 12.80
C LEU A 152 17.26 -10.60 12.27
N HIS A 153 18.21 -9.68 12.26
CA HIS A 153 19.62 -9.97 12.06
C HIS A 153 20.40 -9.39 13.23
N GLU A 154 21.15 -10.23 13.96
CA GLU A 154 21.90 -9.83 15.16
C GLU A 154 21.02 -9.02 16.15
N HIS A 155 19.79 -9.45 16.38
CA HIS A 155 18.79 -8.80 17.25
C HIS A 155 18.31 -7.42 16.78
N ARG A 156 18.63 -7.02 15.55
CA ARG A 156 18.06 -5.81 14.91
C ARG A 156 17.01 -6.19 13.89
N ALA A 157 16.02 -5.32 13.72
CA ALA A 157 15.04 -5.50 12.66
C ALA A 157 15.75 -5.47 11.30
N ALA A 158 15.78 -6.61 10.61
CA ALA A 158 16.32 -6.72 9.27
C ALA A 158 15.23 -6.47 8.21
N GLY A 159 13.96 -6.58 8.60
CA GLY A 159 12.84 -6.33 7.72
C GLY A 159 11.59 -7.08 8.13
N TRP A 160 10.66 -7.14 7.20
CA TRP A 160 9.39 -7.82 7.33
C TRP A 160 9.15 -8.68 6.09
N VAL A 161 8.58 -9.85 6.29
CA VAL A 161 8.07 -10.70 5.22
C VAL A 161 6.58 -10.90 5.43
N VAL A 162 5.82 -10.70 4.37
CA VAL A 162 4.42 -11.12 4.29
C VAL A 162 4.35 -12.27 3.31
N GLU A 163 3.70 -13.34 3.70
CA GLU A 163 3.48 -14.50 2.86
C GLU A 163 2.01 -14.88 2.88
N THR A 164 1.44 -15.12 1.71
CA THR A 164 0.09 -15.64 1.56
C THR A 164 0.17 -16.99 0.86
N SER A 165 -0.41 -17.99 1.47
CA SER A 165 -0.40 -19.36 0.96
C SER A 165 -1.76 -20.02 1.19
N VAL A 166 -2.10 -20.97 0.34
CA VAL A 166 -3.28 -21.81 0.51
C VAL A 166 -2.81 -23.20 0.86
N HIS A 167 -3.49 -23.84 1.79
CA HIS A 167 -3.11 -25.18 2.26
C HIS A 167 -2.79 -26.11 1.10
N HIS A 168 -1.61 -26.73 1.15
CA HIS A 168 -1.07 -27.66 0.15
C HIS A 168 -0.75 -27.09 -1.24
N LEU A 169 -0.80 -25.76 -1.41
CA LEU A 169 -0.40 -25.07 -2.63
C LEU A 169 0.90 -24.28 -2.39
N PRO A 170 1.63 -23.95 -3.45
CA PRO A 170 2.74 -23.00 -3.37
C PRO A 170 2.27 -21.66 -2.81
N THR A 171 3.19 -20.89 -2.27
CA THR A 171 2.96 -19.50 -1.87
C THR A 171 2.31 -18.73 -3.01
N LEU A 172 1.18 -18.07 -2.73
CA LEU A 172 0.47 -17.26 -3.72
C LEU A 172 1.27 -16.00 -4.06
N TRP A 173 1.71 -15.29 -3.02
CA TRP A 173 2.56 -14.11 -3.18
C TRP A 173 3.31 -13.81 -1.89
N ARG A 174 4.38 -13.03 -2.04
CA ARG A 174 5.20 -12.48 -0.96
C ARG A 174 5.37 -10.99 -1.12
N ALA A 175 5.56 -10.33 0.01
CA ALA A 175 6.11 -8.99 0.08
C ALA A 175 7.28 -8.99 1.05
N TYR A 176 8.30 -8.18 0.74
CA TYR A 176 9.43 -7.95 1.61
C TYR A 176 9.61 -6.45 1.81
N LEU A 177 9.76 -6.03 3.07
CA LEU A 177 10.10 -4.67 3.45
C LEU A 177 11.43 -4.73 4.20
N ASP A 178 12.40 -3.93 3.80
CA ASP A 178 13.66 -3.90 4.54
C ASP A 178 13.54 -3.19 5.91
N GLY A 179 14.54 -3.38 6.77
CA GLY A 179 14.50 -2.92 8.15
C GLY A 179 14.48 -1.39 8.33
N ASP A 180 14.90 -0.65 7.30
CA ASP A 180 14.89 0.82 7.29
C ASP A 180 13.59 1.38 6.68
N THR A 181 12.63 0.52 6.29
CA THR A 181 11.30 0.94 5.84
C THR A 181 10.59 1.74 6.93
N PRO A 182 10.11 2.95 6.65
CA PRO A 182 9.44 3.79 7.65
C PRO A 182 8.26 3.08 8.33
N PRO A 183 8.14 3.14 9.67
CA PRO A 183 7.12 2.41 10.41
C PRO A 183 5.67 2.71 9.99
N HIS A 184 5.39 3.93 9.55
CA HIS A 184 4.05 4.30 9.06
C HIS A 184 3.69 3.58 7.74
N LEU A 185 4.68 3.22 6.90
CA LEU A 185 4.46 2.41 5.69
C LEU A 185 4.22 0.93 6.04
N VAL A 186 4.93 0.42 7.04
CA VAL A 186 4.67 -0.91 7.60
C VAL A 186 3.25 -0.98 8.16
N ALA A 187 2.84 0.03 8.93
CA ALA A 187 1.49 0.12 9.47
C ALA A 187 0.41 0.21 8.37
N ALA A 188 0.68 0.92 7.28
CA ALA A 188 -0.22 0.99 6.13
C ALA A 188 -0.41 -0.38 5.45
N LEU A 189 0.68 -1.12 5.27
CA LEU A 189 0.61 -2.49 4.77
C LEU A 189 -0.24 -3.38 5.68
N PHE A 190 0.01 -3.33 6.99
CA PHE A 190 -0.74 -4.13 7.96
C PHE A 190 -2.22 -3.72 8.03
N GLY A 191 -2.51 -2.43 7.91
CA GLY A 191 -3.89 -1.94 7.76
C GLY A 191 -4.59 -2.51 6.53
N ALA A 192 -3.89 -2.57 5.39
CA ALA A 192 -4.44 -3.16 4.17
C ALA A 192 -4.66 -4.67 4.27
N LEU A 193 -3.80 -5.39 5.01
CA LEU A 193 -3.98 -6.83 5.27
C LEU A 193 -5.15 -7.10 6.22
N ALA A 194 -5.37 -6.20 7.19
CA ALA A 194 -6.45 -6.29 8.18
C ALA A 194 -7.82 -5.84 7.64
N ASP A 195 -7.85 -5.16 6.51
CA ASP A 195 -9.10 -4.63 5.94
C ASP A 195 -9.93 -5.74 5.30
N GLU A 196 -11.10 -6.00 5.90
CA GLU A 196 -12.05 -7.03 5.47
C GLU A 196 -12.97 -6.59 4.33
N THR A 197 -12.87 -5.32 3.87
CA THR A 197 -13.69 -4.83 2.76
C THR A 197 -13.41 -5.64 1.50
N PRO A 198 -14.43 -6.30 0.92
CA PRO A 198 -14.23 -7.13 -0.27
C PRO A 198 -13.69 -6.32 -1.45
N LEU A 199 -12.85 -6.96 -2.27
CA LEU A 199 -12.34 -6.41 -3.51
C LEU A 199 -13.09 -6.95 -4.72
N VAL A 200 -13.34 -6.07 -5.69
CA VAL A 200 -13.97 -6.44 -6.96
C VAL A 200 -12.92 -7.05 -7.89
N ARG A 201 -13.23 -8.22 -8.43
CA ARG A 201 -12.37 -8.92 -9.40
C ARG A 201 -13.19 -9.52 -10.54
N GLU A 202 -12.56 -9.71 -11.68
CA GLU A 202 -13.08 -10.58 -12.72
C GLU A 202 -12.97 -12.04 -12.27
N PRO A 203 -14.02 -12.88 -12.39
CA PRO A 203 -14.05 -14.23 -11.83
C PRO A 203 -12.86 -15.10 -12.23
N HIS A 204 -12.37 -14.97 -13.48
CA HIS A 204 -11.24 -15.74 -13.97
C HIS A 204 -9.87 -15.32 -13.38
N ARG A 205 -9.82 -14.17 -12.70
CA ARG A 205 -8.62 -13.67 -12.02
C ARG A 205 -8.61 -13.98 -10.53
N VAL A 206 -9.71 -14.52 -10.01
CA VAL A 206 -9.82 -14.88 -8.59
C VAL A 206 -9.19 -16.25 -8.36
N PRO A 207 -8.22 -16.37 -7.46
CA PRO A 207 -7.82 -17.68 -6.96
C PRO A 207 -9.05 -18.35 -6.31
N HIS A 208 -9.33 -19.60 -6.64
CA HIS A 208 -10.59 -20.33 -6.41
C HIS A 208 -11.21 -20.36 -4.99
N LEU A 209 -10.88 -19.44 -4.10
CA LEU A 209 -11.12 -19.65 -2.66
C LEU A 209 -12.17 -18.78 -1.96
N ALA A 210 -12.60 -17.68 -2.49
CA ALA A 210 -13.67 -16.89 -1.87
C ALA A 210 -14.26 -15.85 -2.83
N ALA A 211 -15.36 -16.17 -3.47
CA ALA A 211 -16.05 -15.21 -4.32
C ALA A 211 -17.53 -15.11 -3.98
N THR A 212 -18.01 -13.91 -3.68
CA THR A 212 -19.42 -13.55 -3.68
C THR A 212 -19.68 -12.54 -4.82
N HIS A 213 -20.88 -12.49 -5.36
CA HIS A 213 -21.20 -11.60 -6.48
C HIS A 213 -21.55 -10.18 -6.01
N GLY A 214 -21.07 -9.17 -6.70
CA GLY A 214 -21.31 -7.75 -6.43
C GLY A 214 -21.22 -6.87 -7.68
N ALA A 215 -21.55 -5.58 -7.56
CA ALA A 215 -21.92 -4.72 -8.69
C ALA A 215 -21.14 -3.40 -8.82
N GLU A 216 -19.81 -3.33 -8.73
CA GLU A 216 -19.10 -2.10 -9.05
C GLU A 216 -18.05 -2.29 -10.16
N SER A 217 -17.94 -1.30 -11.05
CA SER A 217 -16.94 -1.30 -12.12
C SER A 217 -15.57 -0.88 -11.60
N ILE A 218 -14.52 -1.63 -11.93
CA ILE A 218 -13.12 -1.29 -11.60
C ILE A 218 -12.74 0.10 -12.11
N ALA A 219 -13.26 0.51 -13.29
CA ALA A 219 -13.00 1.84 -13.84
C ALA A 219 -13.57 2.96 -12.98
N PHE A 220 -14.77 2.79 -12.43
CA PHE A 220 -15.42 3.76 -11.53
C PHE A 220 -14.64 3.87 -10.20
N ALA A 221 -14.24 2.75 -9.61
CA ALA A 221 -13.46 2.71 -8.40
C ALA A 221 -12.08 3.37 -8.59
N LEU A 222 -11.42 3.15 -9.73
CA LEU A 222 -10.14 3.78 -10.07
C LEU A 222 -10.28 5.30 -10.23
N GLU A 223 -11.32 5.79 -10.90
CA GLU A 223 -11.57 7.24 -11.06
C GLU A 223 -11.84 7.90 -9.71
N HIS A 224 -12.64 7.26 -8.85
CA HIS A 224 -12.94 7.74 -7.49
C HIS A 224 -11.66 7.83 -6.65
N ARG A 225 -10.80 6.80 -6.71
CA ARG A 225 -9.51 6.78 -6.03
C ARG A 225 -8.59 7.90 -6.54
N THR A 226 -8.49 8.06 -7.86
CA THR A 226 -7.65 9.11 -8.47
C THR A 226 -8.10 10.50 -8.02
N THR A 227 -9.40 10.74 -7.99
CA THR A 227 -10.00 12.00 -7.53
C THR A 227 -9.72 12.24 -6.04
N ALA A 228 -9.86 11.23 -5.20
CA ALA A 228 -9.59 11.35 -3.77
C ALA A 228 -8.13 11.70 -3.48
N LEU A 229 -7.19 11.08 -4.17
CA LEU A 229 -5.76 11.40 -4.04
C LEU A 229 -5.43 12.79 -4.58
N ALA A 230 -6.02 13.21 -5.70
CA ALA A 230 -5.83 14.57 -6.22
C ALA A 230 -6.31 15.64 -5.23
N GLN A 231 -7.43 15.41 -4.56
CA GLN A 231 -7.96 16.32 -3.52
C GLN A 231 -7.02 16.44 -2.32
N ARG A 232 -6.38 15.36 -1.88
CA ARG A 232 -5.38 15.36 -0.79
C ARG A 232 -4.10 16.11 -1.19
N SER A 233 -3.71 16.00 -2.45
CA SER A 233 -2.49 16.62 -2.99
C SER A 233 -2.65 18.09 -3.33
N THR A 234 -3.86 18.66 -3.26
CA THR A 234 -4.10 20.09 -3.51
C THR A 234 -3.74 20.87 -2.24
N PRO A 235 -2.74 21.78 -2.27
CA PRO A 235 -2.41 22.60 -1.11
C PRO A 235 -3.61 23.46 -0.72
N THR A 236 -3.99 23.43 0.54
CA THR A 236 -5.01 24.33 1.09
C THR A 236 -4.59 25.77 0.83
N PRO A 237 -5.43 26.59 0.16
CA PRO A 237 -5.09 27.99 -0.04
C PRO A 237 -4.86 28.64 1.33
N PRO A 238 -3.85 29.54 1.46
CA PRO A 238 -3.60 30.20 2.72
C PRO A 238 -4.87 30.93 3.16
N ALA A 239 -5.26 30.71 4.42
CA ALA A 239 -6.42 31.36 5.00
C ALA A 239 -6.29 32.87 4.76
N SER A 240 -7.26 33.45 4.06
CA SER A 240 -7.32 34.90 3.81
C SER A 240 -7.32 35.59 5.16
N SER A 241 -6.22 36.28 5.48
CA SER A 241 -6.13 37.09 6.66
C SER A 241 -7.23 38.15 6.58
N THR A 242 -8.23 38.04 7.40
CA THR A 242 -9.28 39.05 7.59
C THR A 242 -8.61 40.36 7.97
N PRO A 243 -8.84 41.47 7.24
CA PRO A 243 -8.31 42.78 7.65
C PRO A 243 -8.88 43.10 9.02
N GLY A 244 -8.00 43.34 9.98
CA GLY A 244 -8.39 43.76 11.33
C GLY A 244 -9.19 45.07 11.30
N PRO A 245 -10.09 45.29 12.26
CA PRO A 245 -10.95 46.48 12.29
C PRO A 245 -10.13 47.74 12.38
N HIS A 246 -10.36 48.64 11.45
CA HIS A 246 -9.75 49.94 11.36
C HIS A 246 -10.17 50.78 12.59
N VAL A 247 -9.28 51.02 13.52
CA VAL A 247 -9.51 51.94 14.66
C VAL A 247 -9.40 53.38 14.15
N PRO A 248 -10.44 54.21 14.23
CA PRO A 248 -10.38 55.60 13.79
C PRO A 248 -9.53 56.41 14.76
N ARG A 249 -8.48 57.02 14.25
CA ARG A 249 -7.68 58.03 14.98
C ARG A 249 -8.53 59.26 15.33
N GLN A 250 -8.82 59.43 16.60
CA GLN A 250 -9.40 60.69 17.09
C GLN A 250 -8.41 61.87 16.83
N ARG A 251 -8.85 62.83 16.02
CA ARG A 251 -8.21 64.13 15.88
C ARG A 251 -8.41 64.94 17.18
N ARG A 252 -7.35 65.23 17.90
CA ARG A 252 -7.35 66.27 18.92
C ARG A 252 -7.39 67.62 18.22
N ALA A 253 -8.45 68.40 18.50
CA ALA A 253 -8.55 69.82 18.16
C ALA A 253 -7.69 70.63 19.15
N ARG A 254 -7.02 71.63 18.59
CA ARG A 254 -6.61 72.84 19.29
C ARG A 254 -7.41 74.01 18.73
#